data_93a854008a702041f05416496497e382
#
_entry.id   93a854008a702041f05416496497e382
#
_cell.length_a   1.000
_cell.length_b   1.000
_cell.length_c   1.000
_cell.angle_alpha   90.00
_cell.angle_beta   90.00
_cell.angle_gamma   90.00
#
_symmetry.space_group_name_H-M   'P 1'
#
loop_
_entity.id
_entity.type
_entity.pdbx_description
1 polymer ?
#
loop_
_entity_poly.entity_id
_entity_poly.type
_entity_poly.pdbx_seq_one_letter_code
_entity_poly.pdbx_strand_id
1 'polypeptide(L)'
;MMITDKIKELKEKCPYKTALVDIKTKNKITFSQMDIRSDKICTYFEKKGLKKGDKIVIFIPIGVEFYLILTAILKMGMQAVFIDPYADTEYINKCCETVSPEGIVGSGKTILKGFFLKGIRKIRKKINYVKMLEQAEGLPPM
;
A
#
# COMPACT_ATOMS: atom_id res chain seq x y z
N MET A 1 20.63 2.04 7.59
CA MET A 1 19.55 3.04 7.42
C MET A 1 18.50 2.49 6.46
N MET A 2 17.26 2.47 6.89
CA MET A 2 16.16 2.08 6.02
C MET A 2 15.71 3.27 5.16
N ILE A 3 15.10 2.99 4.01
CA ILE A 3 14.58 4.04 3.13
C ILE A 3 13.55 4.93 3.85
N THR A 4 12.79 4.35 4.76
CA THR A 4 11.80 5.08 5.57
C THR A 4 12.44 6.08 6.53
N ASP A 5 13.63 5.79 7.02
CA ASP A 5 14.39 6.73 7.87
C ASP A 5 14.82 7.94 7.05
N LYS A 6 15.16 7.73 5.78
CA LYS A 6 15.53 8.82 4.87
C LYS A 6 14.34 9.73 4.59
N ILE A 7 13.15 9.18 4.47
CA ILE A 7 11.92 9.97 4.29
C ILE A 7 11.68 10.86 5.51
N LYS A 8 11.85 10.34 6.71
CA LYS A 8 11.71 11.13 7.95
C LYS A 8 12.76 12.24 8.02
N GLU A 9 13.99 11.94 7.67
CA GLU A 9 15.06 12.92 7.62
C GLU A 9 14.72 14.06 6.65
N LEU A 10 14.23 13.73 5.46
CA LEU A 10 13.85 14.73 4.46
C LEU A 10 12.63 15.55 4.91
N LYS A 11 11.70 14.94 5.63
CA LYS A 11 10.58 15.67 6.24
C LYS A 11 11.08 16.74 7.21
N GLU A 12 12.08 16.42 8.01
CA GLU A 12 12.65 17.38 8.98
C GLU A 12 13.44 18.48 8.30
N LYS A 13 14.23 18.14 7.28
CA LYS A 13 15.10 19.11 6.59
C LYS A 13 14.37 19.99 5.58
N CYS A 14 13.45 19.38 4.82
CA CYS A 14 12.74 20.10 3.74
C CYS A 14 11.28 19.61 3.62
N PRO A 15 10.46 19.90 4.66
CA PRO A 15 9.10 19.33 4.72
C PRO A 15 8.20 19.73 3.57
N TYR A 16 8.36 20.90 3.02
CA TYR A 16 7.49 21.42 1.95
C TYR A 16 8.02 21.17 0.55
N LYS A 17 9.15 20.49 0.43
CA LYS A 17 9.67 20.11 -0.88
C LYS A 17 8.85 18.94 -1.45
N THR A 18 8.61 18.98 -2.75
CA THR A 18 7.87 17.92 -3.43
C THR A 18 8.64 16.61 -3.39
N ALA A 19 7.98 15.56 -2.91
CA ALA A 19 8.54 14.20 -2.85
C ALA A 19 8.10 13.37 -4.06
N LEU A 20 6.85 13.47 -4.47
CA LEU A 20 6.27 12.69 -5.58
C LEU A 20 5.42 13.58 -6.46
N VAL A 21 5.49 13.34 -7.76
CA VAL A 21 4.65 14.00 -8.76
C VAL A 21 4.03 12.93 -9.66
N ASP A 22 2.72 12.96 -9.79
CA ASP A 22 2.03 12.15 -10.78
C ASP A 22 1.85 12.99 -12.05
N ILE A 23 2.56 12.61 -13.10
CA ILE A 23 2.58 13.38 -14.37
C ILE A 23 1.19 13.39 -15.03
N LYS A 24 0.43 12.31 -14.92
CA LYS A 24 -0.89 12.20 -15.56
C LYS A 24 -1.93 13.09 -14.89
N THR A 25 -2.00 13.06 -13.58
CA THR A 25 -2.99 13.82 -12.80
C THR A 25 -2.46 15.16 -12.33
N LYS A 26 -1.14 15.38 -12.44
CA LYS A 26 -0.42 16.52 -11.90
C LYS A 26 -0.50 16.66 -10.38
N ASN A 27 -0.93 15.61 -9.70
CA ASN A 27 -0.92 15.58 -8.23
C ASN A 27 0.50 15.57 -7.71
N LYS A 28 0.73 16.33 -6.67
CA LYS A 28 2.02 16.43 -5.98
C LYS A 28 1.82 16.21 -4.51
N ILE A 29 2.80 15.56 -3.87
CA ILE A 29 2.85 15.51 -2.41
C ILE A 29 4.25 15.91 -1.93
N THR A 30 4.28 16.57 -0.78
CA THR A 30 5.53 16.98 -0.13
C THR A 30 6.08 15.84 0.72
N PHE A 31 7.33 15.96 1.17
CA PHE A 31 7.91 14.98 2.10
C PHE A 31 7.11 14.92 3.42
N SER A 32 6.62 16.07 3.90
CA SER A 32 5.78 16.10 5.10
C SER A 32 4.49 15.32 4.89
N GLN A 33 3.80 15.55 3.78
CA GLN A 33 2.56 14.84 3.44
C GLN A 33 2.80 13.34 3.27
N MET A 34 3.89 12.97 2.60
CA MET A 34 4.25 11.58 2.40
C MET A 34 4.45 10.84 3.73
N ASP A 35 5.18 11.46 4.65
CA ASP A 35 5.42 10.86 5.95
C ASP A 35 4.14 10.75 6.79
N ILE A 36 3.38 11.84 6.90
CA ILE A 36 2.15 11.86 7.70
C ILE A 36 1.09 10.92 7.14
N ARG A 37 0.86 10.96 5.83
CA ARG A 37 -0.17 10.13 5.20
C ARG A 37 0.19 8.64 5.25
N SER A 38 1.46 8.30 5.06
CA SER A 38 1.89 6.90 5.20
C SER A 38 1.78 6.40 6.64
N ASP A 39 2.04 7.26 7.64
CA ASP A 39 1.82 6.91 9.05
C ASP A 39 0.35 6.60 9.34
N LYS A 40 -0.56 7.36 8.77
CA LYS A 40 -2.00 7.10 8.91
C LYS A 40 -2.41 5.77 8.29
N ILE A 41 -1.81 5.42 7.17
CA ILE A 41 -2.02 4.12 6.54
C ILE A 41 -1.48 3.00 7.44
N CYS A 42 -0.34 3.21 8.08
CA CYS A 42 0.20 2.26 9.06
C CYS A 42 -0.79 2.01 10.19
N THR A 43 -1.38 3.08 10.74
CA THR A 43 -2.41 2.96 11.78
C THR A 43 -3.61 2.14 11.30
N TYR A 44 -4.04 2.37 10.06
CA TYR A 44 -5.12 1.59 9.45
C TYR A 44 -4.77 0.11 9.34
N PHE A 45 -3.58 -0.20 8.84
CA PHE A 45 -3.11 -1.59 8.72
C PHE A 45 -3.03 -2.28 10.07
N GLU A 46 -2.54 -1.59 11.07
CA GLU A 46 -2.45 -2.12 12.43
C GLU A 46 -3.84 -2.47 12.98
N LYS A 47 -4.82 -1.60 12.77
CA LYS A 47 -6.21 -1.85 13.16
C LYS A 47 -6.82 -3.04 12.44
N LYS A 48 -6.36 -3.35 11.24
CA LYS A 48 -6.79 -4.53 10.48
C LYS A 48 -6.08 -5.81 10.91
N GLY A 49 -5.15 -5.72 11.84
CA GLY A 49 -4.44 -6.87 12.36
C GLY A 49 -3.19 -7.26 11.57
N LEU A 50 -2.74 -6.39 10.66
CA LEU A 50 -1.49 -6.60 9.95
C LEU A 50 -0.31 -6.24 10.85
N LYS A 51 0.79 -6.96 10.72
CA LYS A 51 1.93 -6.83 11.61
C LYS A 51 3.24 -7.07 10.87
N LYS A 52 4.35 -6.76 11.54
CA LYS A 52 5.70 -6.98 11.03
C LYS A 52 5.85 -8.41 10.50
N GLY A 53 6.45 -8.53 9.34
CA GLY A 53 6.69 -9.82 8.69
C GLY A 53 5.58 -10.28 7.75
N ASP A 54 4.39 -9.68 7.83
CA ASP A 54 3.29 -10.03 6.94
C ASP A 54 3.61 -9.66 5.49
N LYS A 55 3.11 -10.45 4.56
CA LYS A 55 3.26 -10.22 3.12
C LYS A 55 2.00 -9.58 2.59
N ILE A 56 2.15 -8.43 1.95
CA ILE A 56 1.03 -7.64 1.44
C ILE A 56 1.18 -7.45 -0.06
N VAL A 57 0.21 -7.92 -0.81
CA VAL A 57 0.15 -7.70 -2.26
C VAL A 57 -0.37 -6.29 -2.52
N ILE A 58 0.39 -5.51 -3.28
CA ILE A 58 -0.06 -4.22 -3.78
C ILE A 58 -0.56 -4.44 -5.21
N PHE A 59 -1.87 -4.35 -5.40
CA PHE A 59 -2.52 -4.62 -6.67
C PHE A 59 -3.33 -3.39 -7.12
N ILE A 60 -2.60 -2.28 -7.31
CA ILE A 60 -3.14 -1.00 -7.77
C ILE A 60 -2.20 -0.38 -8.80
N PRO A 61 -2.69 0.54 -9.63
CA PRO A 61 -1.82 1.24 -10.58
C PRO A 61 -0.74 2.06 -9.87
N ILE A 62 0.41 2.20 -10.50
CA ILE A 62 1.50 3.03 -9.98
C ILE A 62 1.06 4.49 -10.01
N GLY A 63 1.20 5.17 -8.87
CA GLY A 63 0.86 6.57 -8.68
C GLY A 63 1.21 6.99 -7.26
N VAL A 64 0.71 8.15 -6.84
CA VAL A 64 0.97 8.67 -5.49
C VAL A 64 0.48 7.70 -4.41
N GLU A 65 -0.72 7.17 -4.57
CA GLU A 65 -1.33 6.23 -3.61
C GLU A 65 -0.50 4.95 -3.49
N PHE A 66 0.01 4.44 -4.61
CA PHE A 66 0.88 3.25 -4.62
C PHE A 66 2.11 3.48 -3.73
N TYR A 67 2.78 4.61 -3.89
CA TYR A 67 3.98 4.90 -3.11
C TYR A 67 3.69 5.19 -1.64
N LEU A 68 2.54 5.77 -1.32
CA LEU A 68 2.11 5.95 0.07
C LEU A 68 1.89 4.60 0.76
N ILE A 69 1.24 3.68 0.07
CA ILE A 69 0.97 2.33 0.59
C ILE A 69 2.28 1.55 0.73
N LEU A 70 3.15 1.62 -0.27
CA LEU A 70 4.48 0.99 -0.20
C LEU A 70 5.28 1.52 0.99
N THR A 71 5.29 2.83 1.18
CA THR A 71 5.99 3.44 2.31
C THR A 71 5.45 2.94 3.65
N ALA A 72 4.13 2.85 3.78
CA ALA A 72 3.50 2.33 4.99
C ALA A 72 3.89 0.86 5.26
N ILE A 73 3.88 0.02 4.22
CA ILE A 73 4.28 -1.38 4.33
C ILE A 73 5.73 -1.48 4.83
N LEU A 74 6.62 -0.69 4.26
CA LEU A 74 8.03 -0.68 4.66
C LEU A 74 8.21 -0.16 6.08
N LYS A 75 7.48 0.88 6.48
CA LYS A 75 7.52 1.41 7.85
C LYS A 75 7.13 0.38 8.89
N MET A 76 6.19 -0.48 8.57
CA MET A 76 5.73 -1.54 9.48
C MET A 76 6.63 -2.78 9.47
N GLY A 77 7.64 -2.82 8.63
CA GLY A 77 8.50 -3.99 8.49
C GLY A 77 7.81 -5.17 7.83
N MET A 78 6.79 -4.91 7.04
CA MET A 78 6.10 -5.92 6.25
C MET A 78 6.79 -6.11 4.90
N GLN A 79 6.41 -7.14 4.16
CA GLN A 79 6.95 -7.42 2.83
C GLN A 79 5.95 -6.98 1.77
N ALA A 80 6.41 -6.14 0.83
CA ALA A 80 5.59 -5.73 -0.30
C ALA A 80 5.73 -6.75 -1.43
N VAL A 81 4.60 -7.20 -1.97
CA VAL A 81 4.56 -8.12 -3.11
C VAL A 81 3.90 -7.39 -4.27
N PHE A 82 4.62 -7.28 -5.38
CA PHE A 82 4.13 -6.57 -6.56
C PHE A 82 3.61 -7.59 -7.57
N ILE A 83 2.37 -7.40 -8.00
CA ILE A 83 1.79 -8.17 -9.10
C ILE A 83 1.25 -7.17 -10.12
N ASP A 84 1.62 -7.36 -11.38
CA ASP A 84 1.16 -6.50 -12.46
C ASP A 84 -0.36 -6.65 -12.62
N PRO A 85 -1.14 -5.56 -12.45
CA PRO A 85 -2.60 -5.62 -12.60
C PRO A 85 -3.06 -6.03 -14.01
N TYR A 86 -2.20 -5.90 -15.00
CA TYR A 86 -2.49 -6.27 -16.39
C TYR A 86 -2.04 -7.69 -16.75
N ALA A 87 -1.44 -8.43 -15.81
CA ALA A 87 -1.09 -9.83 -16.03
C ALA A 87 -2.36 -10.67 -16.18
N ASP A 88 -2.25 -11.83 -16.84
CA ASP A 88 -3.40 -12.71 -16.99
C ASP A 88 -3.83 -13.30 -15.63
N THR A 89 -5.09 -13.71 -15.55
CA THR A 89 -5.69 -14.17 -14.30
C THR A 89 -5.02 -15.43 -13.75
N GLU A 90 -4.58 -16.32 -14.62
CA GLU A 90 -3.89 -17.56 -14.23
C GLU A 90 -2.57 -17.25 -13.55
N TYR A 91 -1.79 -16.31 -14.11
CA TYR A 91 -0.53 -15.87 -13.54
C TYR A 91 -0.73 -15.21 -12.17
N ILE A 92 -1.71 -14.31 -12.06
CA ILE A 92 -2.04 -13.63 -10.81
C ILE A 92 -2.41 -14.65 -9.73
N ASN A 93 -3.26 -15.61 -10.08
CA ASN A 93 -3.70 -16.65 -9.17
C ASN A 93 -2.51 -17.49 -8.66
N LYS A 94 -1.64 -17.90 -9.59
CA LYS A 94 -0.44 -18.67 -9.25
C LYS A 94 0.52 -17.91 -8.35
N CYS A 95 0.73 -16.63 -8.62
CA CYS A 95 1.57 -15.77 -7.77
C CYS A 95 1.02 -15.69 -6.34
N CYS A 96 -0.27 -15.46 -6.19
CA CYS A 96 -0.91 -15.38 -4.87
C CYS A 96 -0.82 -16.71 -4.13
N GLU A 97 -1.01 -17.84 -4.81
CA GLU A 97 -0.90 -19.16 -4.20
C GLU A 97 0.54 -19.46 -3.77
N THR A 98 1.52 -19.07 -4.58
CA THR A 98 2.94 -19.32 -4.29
C THR A 98 3.43 -18.51 -3.10
N VAL A 99 3.04 -17.24 -3.05
CA VAL A 99 3.50 -16.31 -2.00
C VAL A 99 2.73 -16.50 -0.70
N SER A 100 1.46 -16.89 -0.76
CA SER A 100 0.56 -16.99 0.39
C SER A 100 0.55 -15.72 1.24
N PRO A 101 0.17 -14.56 0.66
CA PRO A 101 0.20 -13.30 1.41
C PRO A 101 -0.89 -13.23 2.47
N GLU A 102 -0.66 -12.46 3.52
CA GLU A 102 -1.64 -12.20 4.57
C GLU A 102 -2.66 -11.15 4.13
N GLY A 103 -2.29 -10.23 3.24
CA GLY A 103 -3.19 -9.19 2.78
C GLY A 103 -2.99 -8.80 1.33
N ILE A 104 -4.01 -8.17 0.78
CA ILE A 104 -3.98 -7.57 -0.55
C ILE A 104 -4.64 -6.20 -0.50
N VAL A 105 -4.00 -5.22 -1.09
CA VAL A 105 -4.54 -3.87 -1.26
C VAL A 105 -4.84 -3.69 -2.74
N GLY A 106 -6.10 -3.48 -3.06
CA GLY A 106 -6.53 -3.37 -4.45
C GLY A 106 -7.79 -2.55 -4.62
N SER A 107 -8.24 -2.42 -5.86
CA SER A 107 -9.51 -1.76 -6.19
C SER A 107 -10.68 -2.66 -5.80
N GLY A 108 -11.89 -2.08 -5.80
CA GLY A 108 -13.11 -2.85 -5.59
C GLY A 108 -13.28 -3.98 -6.62
N LYS A 109 -12.87 -3.74 -7.87
CA LYS A 109 -12.90 -4.76 -8.92
C LYS A 109 -11.98 -5.93 -8.59
N THR A 110 -10.78 -5.65 -8.08
CA THR A 110 -9.82 -6.68 -7.67
C THR A 110 -10.38 -7.55 -6.56
N ILE A 111 -11.01 -6.93 -5.58
CA ILE A 111 -11.61 -7.62 -4.44
C ILE A 111 -12.76 -8.52 -4.91
N LEU A 112 -13.59 -8.03 -5.84
CA LEU A 112 -14.65 -8.83 -6.47
C LEU A 112 -14.10 -10.03 -7.23
N LYS A 113 -13.01 -9.86 -7.97
CA LYS A 113 -12.32 -10.96 -8.66
C LYS A 113 -11.86 -12.04 -7.67
N GLY A 114 -11.63 -11.68 -6.42
CA GLY A 114 -11.26 -12.63 -5.38
C GLY A 114 -12.29 -13.73 -5.16
N PHE A 115 -13.56 -13.51 -5.55
CA PHE A 115 -14.57 -14.58 -5.51
C PHE A 115 -14.34 -15.65 -6.57
N PHE A 116 -13.65 -15.31 -7.65
CA PHE A 116 -13.41 -16.20 -8.79
C PHE A 116 -11.98 -16.74 -8.83
N LEU A 117 -11.03 -16.05 -8.22
CA LEU A 117 -9.62 -16.44 -8.21
C LEU A 117 -9.25 -17.04 -6.86
N LYS A 118 -8.98 -18.33 -6.85
CA LYS A 118 -8.69 -19.10 -5.63
C LYS A 118 -7.53 -18.49 -4.82
N GLY A 119 -6.46 -18.06 -5.49
CA GLY A 119 -5.30 -17.47 -4.82
C GLY A 119 -5.64 -16.17 -4.09
N ILE A 120 -6.46 -15.32 -4.68
CA ILE A 120 -6.93 -14.08 -4.05
C ILE A 120 -7.96 -14.39 -2.96
N ARG A 121 -8.85 -15.33 -3.22
CA ARG A 121 -9.90 -15.72 -2.27
C ARG A 121 -9.31 -16.19 -0.94
N LYS A 122 -8.17 -16.86 -0.96
CA LYS A 122 -7.49 -17.36 0.24
C LYS A 122 -6.84 -16.28 1.08
N ILE A 123 -6.62 -15.09 0.52
CA ILE A 123 -5.98 -14.01 1.25
C ILE A 123 -6.94 -13.49 2.33
N ARG A 124 -6.48 -13.48 3.58
CA ARG A 124 -7.33 -13.20 4.75
C ARG A 124 -7.80 -11.75 4.82
N LYS A 125 -6.91 -10.80 4.53
CA LYS A 125 -7.20 -9.37 4.64
C LYS A 125 -7.27 -8.76 3.24
N LYS A 126 -8.47 -8.43 2.80
CA LYS A 126 -8.71 -7.78 1.51
C LYS A 126 -9.08 -6.32 1.75
N ILE A 127 -8.25 -5.42 1.27
CA ILE A 127 -8.38 -3.99 1.54
C ILE A 127 -8.66 -3.24 0.24
N ASN A 128 -9.80 -2.54 0.18
CA ASN A 128 -10.11 -1.61 -0.88
C ASN A 128 -9.34 -0.31 -0.62
N TYR A 129 -8.39 0.04 -1.48
CA TYR A 129 -7.49 1.16 -1.22
C TYR A 129 -8.20 2.52 -1.18
N VAL A 130 -9.27 2.70 -1.95
CA VAL A 130 -10.05 3.95 -1.93
C VAL A 130 -10.71 4.16 -0.56
N LYS A 131 -11.39 3.13 -0.08
CA LYS A 131 -12.01 3.18 1.26
C LYS A 131 -10.98 3.32 2.37
N MET A 132 -9.85 2.63 2.22
CA MET A 132 -8.76 2.73 3.19
C MET A 132 -8.26 4.17 3.30
N LEU A 133 -8.00 4.83 2.17
CA LEU A 133 -7.50 6.21 2.18
C LEU A 133 -8.50 7.17 2.80
N GLU A 134 -9.79 7.02 2.52
CA GLU A 134 -10.84 7.82 3.13
C GLU A 134 -10.87 7.65 4.65
N GLN A 135 -10.79 6.42 5.13
CA GLN A 135 -10.79 6.13 6.57
C GLN A 135 -9.49 6.54 7.24
N ALA A 136 -8.36 6.37 6.56
CA ALA A 136 -7.06 6.71 7.12
C ALA A 136 -6.89 8.22 7.36
N GLU A 137 -7.53 9.08 6.57
CA GLU A 137 -7.45 10.53 6.77
C GLU A 137 -7.90 10.97 8.16
N GLY A 138 -8.84 10.27 8.77
CA GLY A 138 -9.34 10.56 10.11
C GLY A 138 -8.52 9.94 11.23
N LEU A 139 -7.50 9.16 10.92
CA LEU A 139 -6.68 8.47 11.92
C LEU A 139 -5.47 9.32 12.32
N PRO A 140 -4.97 9.17 13.57
CA PRO A 140 -3.74 9.84 13.96
C PRO A 140 -2.53 9.21 13.27
N PRO A 141 -1.46 9.98 13.03
CA PRO A 141 -0.18 9.39 12.60
C PRO A 141 0.41 8.55 13.72
N MET A 142 1.20 7.59 13.36
CA MET A 142 1.91 6.74 14.32
C MET A 142 3.02 7.48 15.04
#